data_e88430748d8d0c0e3462d694a7a9189f
#
_entry.id   e88430748d8d0c0e3462d694a7a9189f
#
_cell.length_a   1.000
_cell.length_b   1.000
_cell.length_c   1.000
_cell.angle_alpha   90.00
_cell.angle_beta   90.00
_cell.angle_gamma   90.00
#
_symmetry.space_group_name_H-M   'P 1'
#
loop_
_entity.id
_entity.type
_entity.pdbx_description
1 polymer ?
#
loop_
_entity_poly.entity_id
_entity_poly.type
_entity_poly.pdbx_seq_one_letter_code
_entity_poly.pdbx_strand_id
1 'polypeptide(L)'
;MFEAQTYDKVLEEILSRAPDGIDLRQGSIFYDAVAGIAFKIAKYYADLEQVFEMVFLVTATGDCLTLKAEEYAVYRQAAATAKYRIKYDGELPELGTRFFCSGQYFVLAQDDALGIYIEAEKAGTEANDIPAGTSVVPTDTQRILTACSIVEELEPGADDEDDESLRKRVQEKIAGPAENGNQQHYKTWCESISGVGRARIVPLWAGENTVKGVLIDTEGGPASDAVVQRVQEYIDPGGTGLGEGQANIGAHFTATSATAKRVNISFSVTLAKGGDLASVRSAAQTALKARIKSINLTTDDSETPTLRISTVGNTIYSLLGVLDYANLRFNGQTANVEAGKEEVFVLGEVTVSETNPVS
;
A
#
# COMPACT_ATOMS: atom_id res chain seq x y z
N MET A 1 -11.24 -6.66 -30.93
CA MET A 1 -11.56 -5.61 -31.92
C MET A 1 -11.07 -6.00 -33.30
N PHE A 2 -9.89 -6.60 -33.40
CA PHE A 2 -9.43 -7.22 -34.63
C PHE A 2 -9.82 -8.70 -34.57
N GLU A 3 -10.60 -9.22 -35.55
CA GLU A 3 -10.74 -10.67 -35.70
C GLU A 3 -9.33 -11.26 -35.79
N ALA A 4 -9.06 -12.33 -35.06
CA ALA A 4 -7.74 -12.98 -35.07
C ALA A 4 -7.30 -13.28 -36.50
N GLN A 5 -6.39 -12.48 -37.05
CA GLN A 5 -5.77 -12.65 -38.35
C GLN A 5 -4.56 -13.58 -38.20
N THR A 6 -4.87 -14.89 -38.04
CA THR A 6 -3.84 -15.90 -37.91
C THR A 6 -3.08 -16.08 -39.25
N TYR A 7 -1.88 -16.65 -39.19
CA TYR A 7 -1.09 -16.97 -40.35
C TYR A 7 -1.89 -17.74 -41.40
N ASP A 8 -2.63 -18.78 -40.96
CA ASP A 8 -3.41 -19.62 -41.86
C ASP A 8 -4.52 -18.83 -42.58
N LYS A 9 -5.22 -17.97 -41.84
CA LYS A 9 -6.31 -17.13 -42.36
C LYS A 9 -5.79 -16.12 -43.39
N VAL A 10 -4.67 -15.45 -43.08
CA VAL A 10 -4.03 -14.51 -44.01
C VAL A 10 -3.51 -15.20 -45.23
N LEU A 11 -2.88 -16.36 -45.07
CA LEU A 11 -2.37 -17.16 -46.22
C LEU A 11 -3.51 -17.64 -47.09
N GLU A 12 -4.59 -18.18 -46.52
CA GLU A 12 -5.78 -18.61 -47.26
C GLU A 12 -6.39 -17.45 -48.06
N GLU A 13 -6.51 -16.27 -47.45
CA GLU A 13 -7.01 -15.08 -48.15
C GLU A 13 -6.14 -14.68 -49.33
N ILE A 14 -4.79 -14.72 -49.20
CA ILE A 14 -3.88 -14.40 -50.27
C ILE A 14 -3.99 -15.44 -51.40
N LEU A 15 -4.02 -16.73 -51.04
CA LEU A 15 -4.13 -17.82 -52.02
C LEU A 15 -5.46 -17.79 -52.77
N SER A 16 -6.56 -17.40 -52.12
CA SER A 16 -7.88 -17.27 -52.72
C SER A 16 -7.97 -16.18 -53.79
N ARG A 17 -7.06 -15.21 -53.77
CA ARG A 17 -6.98 -14.10 -54.74
C ARG A 17 -5.93 -14.32 -55.81
N ALA A 18 -5.31 -15.51 -55.86
CA ALA A 18 -4.29 -15.84 -56.86
C ALA A 18 -4.93 -15.94 -58.24
N PRO A 19 -4.19 -15.54 -59.32
CA PRO A 19 -4.65 -15.71 -60.71
C PRO A 19 -4.90 -17.17 -61.08
N ASP A 20 -5.84 -17.40 -61.98
CA ASP A 20 -6.13 -18.74 -62.49
C ASP A 20 -4.90 -19.41 -63.14
N GLY A 21 -4.72 -20.69 -62.87
CA GLY A 21 -3.64 -21.48 -63.47
C GLY A 21 -2.32 -21.50 -62.73
N ILE A 22 -2.25 -20.83 -61.57
CA ILE A 22 -1.05 -20.89 -60.71
C ILE A 22 -1.14 -22.09 -59.78
N ASP A 23 -0.02 -22.79 -59.57
CA ASP A 23 0.06 -23.86 -58.55
C ASP A 23 0.11 -23.29 -57.15
N LEU A 24 -0.94 -23.57 -56.37
CA LEU A 24 -1.15 -23.07 -54.99
C LEU A 24 -0.76 -24.09 -53.92
N ARG A 25 -0.21 -25.24 -54.29
CA ARG A 25 0.19 -26.28 -53.31
C ARG A 25 1.42 -25.84 -52.54
N GLN A 26 1.50 -26.26 -51.29
CA GLN A 26 2.68 -26.08 -50.46
C GLN A 26 3.94 -26.59 -51.15
N GLY A 27 4.99 -25.76 -51.19
CA GLY A 27 6.22 -26.05 -51.92
C GLY A 27 6.25 -25.54 -53.39
N SER A 28 5.15 -24.94 -53.89
CA SER A 28 5.20 -24.20 -55.17
C SER A 28 5.87 -22.83 -54.95
N ILE A 29 6.44 -22.29 -56.02
CA ILE A 29 7.12 -20.98 -56.00
C ILE A 29 6.19 -19.88 -55.52
N PHE A 30 4.93 -19.89 -55.92
CA PHE A 30 3.96 -18.89 -55.50
C PHE A 30 3.61 -19.04 -54.02
N TYR A 31 3.32 -20.26 -53.55
CA TYR A 31 3.02 -20.53 -52.17
C TYR A 31 4.18 -20.08 -51.25
N ASP A 32 5.41 -20.48 -51.54
CA ASP A 32 6.58 -20.17 -50.73
C ASP A 32 6.88 -18.66 -50.74
N ALA A 33 6.63 -17.96 -51.86
CA ALA A 33 6.78 -16.52 -51.94
C ALA A 33 5.75 -15.76 -51.04
N VAL A 34 4.50 -16.21 -51.00
CA VAL A 34 3.45 -15.51 -50.21
C VAL A 34 3.40 -15.96 -48.78
N ALA A 35 3.88 -17.13 -48.41
CA ALA A 35 3.92 -17.65 -47.07
C ALA A 35 4.71 -16.73 -46.10
N GLY A 36 5.87 -16.22 -46.53
CA GLY A 36 6.68 -15.27 -45.78
C GLY A 36 5.98 -13.93 -45.59
N ILE A 37 5.21 -13.48 -46.56
CA ILE A 37 4.41 -12.24 -46.48
C ILE A 37 3.23 -12.44 -45.52
N ALA A 38 2.51 -13.56 -45.62
CA ALA A 38 1.41 -13.90 -44.73
C ALA A 38 1.86 -13.96 -43.26
N PHE A 39 3.03 -14.54 -42.99
CA PHE A 39 3.62 -14.56 -41.66
C PHE A 39 3.89 -13.16 -41.13
N LYS A 40 4.45 -12.27 -41.92
CA LYS A 40 4.72 -10.88 -41.51
C LYS A 40 3.44 -10.11 -41.25
N ILE A 41 2.41 -10.28 -42.09
CA ILE A 41 1.11 -9.64 -41.92
C ILE A 41 0.44 -10.14 -40.63
N ALA A 42 0.40 -11.45 -40.40
CA ALA A 42 -0.15 -12.03 -39.16
C ALA A 42 0.58 -11.51 -37.92
N LYS A 43 1.91 -11.39 -37.99
CA LYS A 43 2.69 -10.78 -36.91
C LYS A 43 2.32 -9.33 -36.68
N TYR A 44 2.13 -8.51 -37.69
CA TYR A 44 1.70 -7.12 -37.54
C TYR A 44 0.31 -7.00 -36.90
N TYR A 45 -0.62 -7.90 -37.21
CA TYR A 45 -1.92 -7.93 -36.55
C TYR A 45 -1.80 -8.28 -35.08
N ALA A 46 -0.92 -9.22 -34.71
CA ALA A 46 -0.65 -9.55 -33.31
C ALA A 46 0.00 -8.36 -32.55
N ASP A 47 0.97 -7.69 -33.17
CA ASP A 47 1.62 -6.50 -32.61
C ASP A 47 0.60 -5.35 -32.45
N LEU A 48 -0.33 -5.17 -33.41
CA LEU A 48 -1.41 -4.17 -33.33
C LEU A 48 -2.40 -4.48 -32.19
N GLU A 49 -2.74 -5.74 -31.97
CA GLU A 49 -3.62 -6.14 -30.87
C GLU A 49 -2.98 -5.83 -29.51
N GLN A 50 -1.68 -6.12 -29.39
CA GLN A 50 -0.90 -5.79 -28.19
C GLN A 50 -0.85 -4.27 -27.96
N VAL A 51 -0.60 -3.48 -29.00
CA VAL A 51 -0.63 -2.00 -28.91
C VAL A 51 -2.01 -1.51 -28.49
N PHE A 52 -3.07 -2.12 -29.05
CA PHE A 52 -4.44 -1.75 -28.70
C PHE A 52 -4.76 -2.00 -27.22
N GLU A 53 -4.33 -3.13 -26.67
CA GLU A 53 -4.48 -3.42 -25.22
C GLU A 53 -3.73 -2.41 -24.36
N MET A 54 -2.57 -1.92 -24.80
CA MET A 54 -1.77 -0.93 -24.07
C MET A 54 -2.36 0.49 -24.10
N VAL A 55 -3.33 0.79 -24.98
CA VAL A 55 -3.95 2.12 -25.09
C VAL A 55 -4.92 2.41 -23.93
N PHE A 56 -5.59 1.39 -23.40
CA PHE A 56 -6.65 1.58 -22.43
C PHE A 56 -6.13 1.44 -21.00
N LEU A 57 -6.56 2.35 -20.11
CA LEU A 57 -6.19 2.33 -18.70
C LEU A 57 -6.43 0.97 -18.02
N VAL A 58 -7.48 0.25 -18.41
CA VAL A 58 -7.88 -1.03 -17.81
C VAL A 58 -6.90 -2.16 -18.16
N THR A 59 -6.30 -2.11 -19.35
CA THR A 59 -5.45 -3.18 -19.89
C THR A 59 -3.98 -2.81 -19.96
N ALA A 60 -3.64 -1.52 -19.93
CA ALA A 60 -2.26 -1.05 -19.93
C ALA A 60 -1.46 -1.56 -18.72
N THR A 61 -0.19 -1.87 -18.91
CA THR A 61 0.74 -2.34 -17.87
C THR A 61 2.10 -1.66 -18.00
N GLY A 62 2.89 -1.69 -16.92
CA GLY A 62 4.27 -1.21 -16.90
C GLY A 62 4.39 0.25 -17.34
N ASP A 63 5.35 0.52 -18.24
CA ASP A 63 5.64 1.87 -18.74
C ASP A 63 4.46 2.49 -19.49
N CYS A 64 3.68 1.69 -20.22
CA CYS A 64 2.48 2.17 -20.91
C CYS A 64 1.43 2.68 -19.94
N LEU A 65 1.22 1.99 -18.82
CA LEU A 65 0.32 2.45 -17.75
C LEU A 65 0.87 3.70 -17.08
N THR A 66 2.18 3.78 -16.87
CA THR A 66 2.83 4.95 -16.28
C THR A 66 2.62 6.18 -17.15
N LEU A 67 2.89 6.09 -18.45
CA LEU A 67 2.64 7.18 -19.40
C LEU A 67 1.15 7.57 -19.45
N LYS A 68 0.27 6.56 -19.36
CA LYS A 68 -1.18 6.80 -19.32
C LYS A 68 -1.63 7.53 -18.05
N ALA A 69 -1.02 7.21 -16.92
CA ALA A 69 -1.27 7.88 -15.65
C ALA A 69 -0.81 9.35 -15.69
N GLU A 70 0.33 9.64 -16.32
CA GLU A 70 0.86 10.99 -16.49
C GLU A 70 -0.06 11.90 -17.32
N GLU A 71 -0.81 11.36 -18.29
CA GLU A 71 -1.85 12.11 -19.02
C GLU A 71 -2.91 12.72 -18.07
N TYR A 72 -3.13 12.11 -16.91
CA TYR A 72 -4.04 12.55 -15.86
C TYR A 72 -3.33 13.26 -14.71
N ALA A 73 -2.06 13.63 -14.87
CA ALA A 73 -1.20 14.18 -13.81
C ALA A 73 -1.17 13.30 -12.54
N VAL A 74 -1.14 11.97 -12.74
CA VAL A 74 -0.91 10.97 -11.70
C VAL A 74 0.44 10.32 -12.01
N TYR A 75 1.40 10.47 -11.10
CA TYR A 75 2.75 9.92 -11.26
C TYR A 75 2.89 8.66 -10.43
N ARG A 76 3.56 7.65 -11.00
CA ARG A 76 3.88 6.42 -10.27
C ARG A 76 4.78 6.76 -9.09
N GLN A 77 4.48 6.22 -7.93
CA GLN A 77 5.31 6.38 -6.75
C GLN A 77 6.52 5.46 -6.88
N ALA A 78 7.71 6.10 -6.87
CA ALA A 78 8.96 5.37 -6.89
C ALA A 78 9.25 4.72 -5.52
N ALA A 79 10.01 3.64 -5.54
CA ALA A 79 10.52 3.03 -4.33
C ALA A 79 11.27 4.05 -3.45
N ALA A 80 11.08 3.96 -2.16
CA ALA A 80 11.74 4.82 -1.17
C ALA A 80 12.66 3.99 -0.26
N THR A 81 13.67 4.65 0.29
CA THR A 81 14.62 4.04 1.21
C THR A 81 14.17 4.19 2.66
N ALA A 82 14.39 3.16 3.48
CA ALA A 82 14.17 3.25 4.92
C ALA A 82 15.21 4.12 5.59
N LYS A 83 14.80 5.00 6.53
CA LYS A 83 15.68 5.87 7.30
C LYS A 83 15.52 5.63 8.78
N TYR A 84 16.64 5.52 9.48
CA TYR A 84 16.69 5.22 10.90
C TYR A 84 17.50 6.23 11.67
N ARG A 85 16.96 6.67 12.80
CA ARG A 85 17.72 7.41 13.79
C ARG A 85 18.66 6.48 14.53
N ILE A 86 19.92 6.91 14.70
CA ILE A 86 20.93 6.15 15.40
C ILE A 86 21.33 6.83 16.71
N LYS A 87 21.67 5.99 17.69
CA LYS A 87 22.43 6.40 18.88
C LYS A 87 23.82 5.83 18.77
N TYR A 88 24.82 6.66 19.01
CA TYR A 88 26.23 6.29 18.89
C TYR A 88 27.03 6.73 20.12
N ASP A 89 28.15 6.08 20.33
CA ASP A 89 29.15 6.39 21.35
C ASP A 89 30.50 6.54 20.64
N GLY A 90 31.21 7.61 20.92
CA GLY A 90 32.42 7.98 20.23
C GLY A 90 32.21 9.08 19.16
N GLU A 91 33.11 9.15 18.20
CA GLU A 91 33.07 10.13 17.11
C GLU A 91 32.43 9.48 15.86
N LEU A 92 31.48 10.17 15.24
CA LEU A 92 30.85 9.70 14.00
C LEU A 92 31.84 9.78 12.84
N PRO A 93 31.84 8.78 11.95
CA PRO A 93 32.60 8.84 10.71
C PRO A 93 32.01 9.94 9.76
N GLU A 94 32.72 10.19 8.67
CA GLU A 94 32.27 11.14 7.64
C GLU A 94 30.90 10.73 7.05
N LEU A 95 30.09 11.73 6.68
CA LEU A 95 28.83 11.49 5.95
C LEU A 95 29.11 10.69 4.67
N GLY A 96 28.25 9.76 4.34
CA GLY A 96 28.46 8.82 3.25
C GLY A 96 29.13 7.51 3.69
N THR A 97 29.59 7.40 4.94
CA THR A 97 30.13 6.13 5.44
C THR A 97 29.07 5.04 5.44
N ARG A 98 29.48 3.88 4.99
CA ARG A 98 28.62 2.69 4.85
C ARG A 98 28.54 1.91 6.15
N PHE A 99 27.33 1.53 6.53
CA PHE A 99 27.03 0.71 7.69
C PHE A 99 26.33 -0.57 7.30
N PHE A 100 26.42 -1.58 8.13
CA PHE A 100 25.70 -2.84 8.00
C PHE A 100 24.82 -3.07 9.23
N CYS A 101 23.57 -3.39 9.01
CA CYS A 101 22.60 -3.68 10.06
C CYS A 101 21.54 -4.66 9.55
N SER A 102 21.23 -5.69 10.32
CA SER A 102 20.14 -6.65 10.03
C SER A 102 20.12 -7.23 8.60
N GLY A 103 21.31 -7.48 8.02
CA GLY A 103 21.43 -8.04 6.66
C GLY A 103 21.36 -6.99 5.54
N GLN A 104 21.14 -5.72 5.84
CA GLN A 104 21.05 -4.62 4.90
C GLN A 104 22.20 -3.62 5.07
N TYR A 105 22.49 -2.89 4.01
CA TYR A 105 23.48 -1.82 4.02
C TYR A 105 22.81 -0.47 4.08
N PHE A 106 23.43 0.44 4.84
CA PHE A 106 22.97 1.81 5.07
C PHE A 106 24.11 2.79 4.85
N VAL A 107 23.77 4.02 4.55
CA VAL A 107 24.71 5.14 4.40
C VAL A 107 24.40 6.19 5.45
N LEU A 108 25.42 6.72 6.12
CA LEU A 108 25.28 7.81 7.07
C LEU A 108 24.92 9.10 6.33
N ALA A 109 23.83 9.72 6.71
CA ALA A 109 23.32 10.95 6.12
C ALA A 109 22.90 11.94 7.22
N GLN A 110 22.75 13.19 6.81
CA GLN A 110 22.26 14.27 7.66
C GLN A 110 21.42 15.23 6.83
N ASP A 111 20.29 15.64 7.39
CA ASP A 111 19.53 16.77 6.87
C ASP A 111 19.06 17.71 8.02
N ASP A 112 18.49 18.86 7.65
CA ASP A 112 18.04 19.86 8.64
C ASP A 112 16.79 19.42 9.42
N ALA A 113 15.97 18.53 8.86
CA ALA A 113 14.72 18.10 9.47
C ALA A 113 14.87 16.85 10.34
N LEU A 114 15.62 15.86 9.86
CA LEU A 114 15.78 14.56 10.52
C LEU A 114 17.02 14.52 11.43
N GLY A 115 17.97 15.44 11.26
CA GLY A 115 19.27 15.42 11.93
C GLY A 115 20.20 14.37 11.32
N ILE A 116 20.93 13.64 12.15
CA ILE A 116 21.84 12.55 11.73
C ILE A 116 21.05 11.24 11.72
N TYR A 117 21.09 10.51 10.60
CA TYR A 117 20.40 9.25 10.40
C TYR A 117 21.21 8.32 9.48
N ILE A 118 20.81 7.07 9.41
CA ILE A 118 21.27 6.14 8.38
C ILE A 118 20.14 5.85 7.42
N GLU A 119 20.44 5.81 6.13
CA GLU A 119 19.53 5.56 5.03
C GLU A 119 19.90 4.26 4.34
N ALA A 120 18.92 3.39 4.07
CA ALA A 120 19.14 2.15 3.35
C ALA A 120 19.67 2.40 1.95
N GLU A 121 20.68 1.64 1.50
CA GLU A 121 21.24 1.76 0.15
C GLU A 121 20.26 1.32 -0.94
N LYS A 122 19.37 0.37 -0.60
CA LYS A 122 18.33 -0.09 -1.49
C LYS A 122 17.00 0.50 -1.06
N ALA A 123 16.28 1.04 -2.02
CA ALA A 123 14.87 1.34 -1.85
C ALA A 123 14.06 0.02 -1.77
N GLY A 124 12.94 0.06 -1.09
CA GLY A 124 12.07 -1.08 -0.89
C GLY A 124 11.81 -1.35 0.59
N THR A 125 10.93 -2.32 0.84
CA THR A 125 10.47 -2.68 2.17
C THR A 125 11.41 -3.62 2.94
N GLU A 126 12.47 -4.13 2.30
CA GLU A 126 13.40 -5.10 2.90
C GLU A 126 14.15 -4.59 4.14
N ALA A 127 14.32 -3.27 4.25
CA ALA A 127 15.02 -2.62 5.35
C ALA A 127 14.09 -2.03 6.42
N ASN A 128 12.79 -2.34 6.39
CA ASN A 128 11.81 -1.86 7.36
C ASN A 128 11.79 -2.71 8.64
N ASP A 129 11.12 -2.19 9.67
CA ASP A 129 10.83 -2.89 10.93
C ASP A 129 12.08 -3.40 11.68
N ILE A 130 13.23 -2.75 11.53
CA ILE A 130 14.42 -3.11 12.30
C ILE A 130 14.22 -2.65 13.75
N PRO A 131 14.27 -3.57 14.73
CA PRO A 131 13.98 -3.25 16.13
C PRO A 131 14.95 -2.22 16.72
N ALA A 132 14.45 -1.31 17.55
CA ALA A 132 15.28 -0.42 18.35
C ALA A 132 16.29 -1.22 19.20
N GLY A 133 17.51 -0.69 19.31
CA GLY A 133 18.61 -1.36 20.00
C GLY A 133 19.42 -2.31 19.12
N THR A 134 19.02 -2.57 17.87
CA THR A 134 19.81 -3.38 16.93
C THR A 134 21.14 -2.70 16.64
N SER A 135 22.22 -3.47 16.72
CA SER A 135 23.58 -2.96 16.49
C SER A 135 23.81 -2.61 15.03
N VAL A 136 24.42 -1.46 14.81
CA VAL A 136 24.80 -0.93 13.50
C VAL A 136 26.31 -0.90 13.42
N VAL A 137 26.91 -1.55 12.43
CA VAL A 137 28.37 -1.72 12.32
C VAL A 137 28.89 -1.00 11.07
N PRO A 138 29.87 -0.08 11.19
CA PRO A 138 30.52 0.50 10.02
C PRO A 138 31.27 -0.58 9.22
N THR A 139 31.16 -0.54 7.89
CA THR A 139 31.83 -1.53 7.02
C THR A 139 33.31 -1.25 6.86
N ASP A 140 33.72 0.01 7.02
CA ASP A 140 35.11 0.42 7.01
C ASP A 140 35.69 0.43 8.43
N THR A 141 36.94 -0.04 8.59
CA THR A 141 37.64 -0.18 9.86
C THR A 141 38.04 1.19 10.46
N GLN A 142 37.09 2.07 10.68
CA GLN A 142 37.33 3.32 11.39
C GLN A 142 37.12 3.07 12.89
N ARG A 143 38.22 3.08 13.65
CA ARG A 143 38.26 2.78 15.09
C ARG A 143 37.67 3.89 15.99
N ILE A 144 36.89 4.81 15.44
CA ILE A 144 36.44 6.02 16.13
C ILE A 144 35.10 5.79 16.81
N LEU A 145 34.26 4.90 16.25
CA LEU A 145 32.95 4.58 16.77
C LEU A 145 33.03 3.34 17.70
N THR A 146 32.66 3.52 18.96
CA THR A 146 32.71 2.46 19.98
C THR A 146 31.45 1.61 19.98
N ALA A 147 30.28 2.24 19.78
CA ALA A 147 28.99 1.58 19.67
C ALA A 147 28.04 2.41 18.81
N CYS A 148 27.21 1.73 18.03
CA CYS A 148 26.10 2.36 17.29
C CYS A 148 24.90 1.42 17.28
N SER A 149 23.71 1.95 17.46
CA SER A 149 22.46 1.20 17.46
C SER A 149 21.30 2.02 16.91
N ILE A 150 20.30 1.33 16.36
CA ILE A 150 19.02 1.89 15.93
C ILE A 150 18.25 2.41 17.16
N VAL A 151 17.66 3.60 17.04
CA VAL A 151 16.75 4.18 18.04
C VAL A 151 15.31 4.01 17.60
N GLU A 152 15.01 4.50 16.41
CA GLU A 152 13.66 4.49 15.83
C GLU A 152 13.73 4.54 14.31
N GLU A 153 12.70 4.07 13.66
CA GLU A 153 12.47 4.26 12.24
C GLU A 153 11.91 5.65 12.01
N LEU A 154 12.58 6.47 11.19
CA LEU A 154 12.16 7.82 10.86
C LEU A 154 11.21 7.84 9.67
N GLU A 155 11.59 7.09 8.62
CA GLU A 155 10.83 6.93 7.40
C GLU A 155 10.93 5.47 6.94
N PRO A 156 9.81 4.77 6.75
CA PRO A 156 9.84 3.43 6.20
C PRO A 156 10.19 3.44 4.72
N GLY A 157 10.91 2.44 4.27
CA GLY A 157 11.10 2.18 2.85
C GLY A 157 9.81 1.71 2.19
N ALA A 158 9.70 1.94 0.90
CA ALA A 158 8.58 1.51 0.09
C ALA A 158 9.06 0.91 -1.23
N ASP A 159 8.37 -0.11 -1.70
CA ASP A 159 8.59 -0.67 -3.02
C ASP A 159 8.00 0.26 -4.10
N ASP A 160 8.40 0.07 -5.36
CA ASP A 160 7.75 0.74 -6.47
C ASP A 160 6.26 0.43 -6.49
N GLU A 161 5.44 1.44 -6.75
CA GLU A 161 4.00 1.28 -6.84
C GLU A 161 3.63 0.27 -7.94
N ASP A 162 2.83 -0.74 -7.58
CA ASP A 162 2.35 -1.72 -8.53
C ASP A 162 1.30 -1.16 -9.51
N ASP A 163 1.09 -1.84 -10.62
CA ASP A 163 0.19 -1.41 -11.69
C ASP A 163 -1.27 -1.27 -11.23
N GLU A 164 -1.73 -2.14 -10.31
CA GLU A 164 -3.11 -2.08 -9.82
C GLU A 164 -3.35 -0.86 -8.92
N SER A 165 -2.39 -0.53 -8.07
CA SER A 165 -2.43 0.64 -7.20
C SER A 165 -2.41 1.93 -8.02
N LEU A 166 -1.52 2.02 -9.01
CA LEU A 166 -1.47 3.15 -9.93
C LEU A 166 -2.77 3.30 -10.73
N ARG A 167 -3.27 2.20 -11.29
CA ARG A 167 -4.54 2.18 -12.05
C ARG A 167 -5.71 2.67 -11.20
N LYS A 168 -5.80 2.21 -9.96
CA LYS A 168 -6.82 2.64 -9.01
C LYS A 168 -6.75 4.14 -8.76
N ARG A 169 -5.56 4.70 -8.50
CA ARG A 169 -5.38 6.15 -8.30
C ARG A 169 -5.80 6.96 -9.53
N VAL A 170 -5.49 6.49 -10.74
CA VAL A 170 -5.93 7.13 -11.98
C VAL A 170 -7.45 7.07 -12.12
N GLN A 171 -8.05 5.91 -11.83
CA GLN A 171 -9.51 5.77 -11.86
C GLN A 171 -10.19 6.68 -10.84
N GLU A 172 -9.68 6.76 -9.63
CA GLU A 172 -10.16 7.68 -8.58
C GLU A 172 -10.05 9.15 -9.03
N LYS A 173 -8.93 9.51 -9.66
CA LYS A 173 -8.73 10.85 -10.23
C LYS A 173 -9.77 11.18 -11.33
N ILE A 174 -10.08 10.21 -12.18
CA ILE A 174 -11.07 10.38 -13.27
C ILE A 174 -12.49 10.37 -12.71
N ALA A 175 -12.81 9.48 -11.77
CA ALA A 175 -14.14 9.30 -11.21
C ALA A 175 -14.52 10.40 -10.21
N GLY A 176 -13.56 10.99 -9.54
CA GLY A 176 -13.76 12.06 -8.57
C GLY A 176 -13.37 13.40 -9.17
N PRO A 177 -14.31 14.29 -9.52
CA PRO A 177 -13.96 15.67 -9.64
C PRO A 177 -13.55 16.16 -8.24
N ALA A 178 -12.25 16.13 -7.98
CA ALA A 178 -11.66 16.89 -6.90
C ALA A 178 -11.74 18.37 -7.31
N GLU A 179 -12.99 18.89 -7.41
CA GLU A 179 -13.24 20.26 -7.80
C GLU A 179 -13.70 21.06 -6.59
N ASN A 180 -12.94 22.12 -6.29
CA ASN A 180 -13.36 23.25 -5.50
C ASN A 180 -13.80 22.95 -4.05
N GLY A 181 -13.00 22.15 -3.29
CA GLY A 181 -13.23 22.01 -1.86
C GLY A 181 -14.42 21.11 -1.49
N ASN A 182 -14.77 20.12 -2.32
CA ASN A 182 -15.70 19.06 -1.93
C ASN A 182 -15.04 18.06 -0.95
N GLN A 183 -15.82 17.16 -0.36
CA GLN A 183 -15.30 16.17 0.61
C GLN A 183 -14.17 15.33 0.02
N GLN A 184 -14.30 14.91 -1.25
CA GLN A 184 -13.27 14.10 -1.93
C GLN A 184 -11.97 14.89 -2.11
N HIS A 185 -12.05 16.19 -2.36
CA HIS A 185 -10.86 17.05 -2.48
C HIS A 185 -10.10 17.17 -1.16
N TYR A 186 -10.82 17.44 -0.05
CA TYR A 186 -10.21 17.44 1.29
C TYR A 186 -9.59 16.09 1.65
N LYS A 187 -10.26 15.00 1.31
CA LYS A 187 -9.73 13.65 1.50
C LYS A 187 -8.42 13.44 0.74
N THR A 188 -8.40 13.78 -0.55
CA THR A 188 -7.21 13.69 -1.40
C THR A 188 -6.06 14.53 -0.84
N TRP A 189 -6.32 15.75 -0.39
CA TRP A 189 -5.30 16.59 0.23
C TRP A 189 -4.73 15.98 1.51
N CYS A 190 -5.59 15.46 2.40
CA CYS A 190 -5.14 14.78 3.61
C CYS A 190 -4.28 13.56 3.28
N GLU A 191 -4.73 12.72 2.36
CA GLU A 191 -4.09 11.45 1.99
C GLU A 191 -2.81 11.65 1.14
N SER A 192 -2.60 12.84 0.57
CA SER A 192 -1.35 13.19 -0.12
C SER A 192 -0.17 13.41 0.83
N ILE A 193 -0.43 13.60 2.13
CA ILE A 193 0.61 13.85 3.13
C ILE A 193 1.19 12.53 3.65
N SER A 194 2.49 12.37 3.55
CA SER A 194 3.19 11.18 4.05
C SER A 194 2.87 10.90 5.51
N GLY A 195 2.55 9.65 5.82
CA GLY A 195 2.12 9.21 7.14
C GLY A 195 0.60 9.16 7.33
N VAL A 196 -0.19 9.66 6.37
CA VAL A 196 -1.64 9.46 6.34
C VAL A 196 -1.96 8.24 5.48
N GLY A 197 -2.55 7.22 6.08
CA GLY A 197 -3.03 6.03 5.37
C GLY A 197 -4.47 6.20 4.87
N ARG A 198 -5.28 6.97 5.60
CA ARG A 198 -6.65 7.32 5.25
C ARG A 198 -7.11 8.57 5.97
N ALA A 199 -8.00 9.34 5.35
CA ALA A 199 -8.71 10.45 5.96
C ALA A 199 -10.22 10.29 5.83
N ARG A 200 -10.97 10.65 6.87
CA ARG A 200 -12.43 10.76 6.85
C ARG A 200 -12.80 12.22 7.02
N ILE A 201 -13.61 12.73 6.12
CA ILE A 201 -13.99 14.15 6.10
C ILE A 201 -15.36 14.32 6.73
N VAL A 202 -15.43 15.16 7.76
CA VAL A 202 -16.67 15.50 8.46
C VAL A 202 -17.01 16.97 8.18
N PRO A 203 -17.96 17.24 7.26
CA PRO A 203 -18.37 18.59 6.98
C PRO A 203 -19.22 19.17 8.11
N LEU A 204 -19.16 20.49 8.27
CA LEU A 204 -20.00 21.27 9.20
C LEU A 204 -19.97 20.81 10.67
N TRP A 205 -18.84 20.20 11.09
CA TRP A 205 -18.68 19.58 12.40
C TRP A 205 -18.79 20.56 13.59
N ALA A 206 -18.48 21.83 13.35
CA ALA A 206 -18.56 22.90 14.36
C ALA A 206 -19.39 24.09 13.85
N GLY A 207 -20.27 23.87 12.88
CA GLY A 207 -21.11 24.90 12.28
C GLY A 207 -20.71 25.25 10.84
N GLU A 208 -21.24 26.35 10.35
CA GLU A 208 -21.05 26.80 8.97
C GLU A 208 -19.56 26.98 8.64
N ASN A 209 -19.20 26.68 7.40
CA ASN A 209 -17.85 26.81 6.85
C ASN A 209 -16.76 25.99 7.56
N THR A 210 -17.11 25.00 8.37
CA THR A 210 -16.14 24.14 9.06
C THR A 210 -16.03 22.76 8.42
N VAL A 211 -14.80 22.28 8.25
CA VAL A 211 -14.48 20.95 7.74
C VAL A 211 -13.47 20.29 8.70
N LYS A 212 -13.75 19.06 9.12
CA LYS A 212 -12.81 18.27 9.93
C LYS A 212 -12.25 17.13 9.10
N GLY A 213 -10.93 16.96 9.13
CA GLY A 213 -10.24 15.78 8.63
C GLY A 213 -9.82 14.87 9.78
N VAL A 214 -10.41 13.69 9.88
CA VAL A 214 -10.04 12.66 10.86
C VAL A 214 -9.00 11.75 10.24
N LEU A 215 -7.77 11.79 10.75
CA LEU A 215 -6.61 11.17 10.14
C LEU A 215 -6.29 9.82 10.76
N ILE A 216 -6.06 8.85 9.90
CA ILE A 216 -5.67 7.48 10.21
C ILE A 216 -4.29 7.27 9.60
N ASP A 217 -3.35 6.70 10.34
CA ASP A 217 -2.00 6.44 9.87
C ASP A 217 -1.93 5.26 8.86
N THR A 218 -0.77 5.03 8.29
CA THR A 218 -0.52 3.95 7.34
C THR A 218 -0.64 2.55 7.95
N GLU A 219 -0.53 2.45 9.30
CA GLU A 219 -0.76 1.20 10.05
C GLU A 219 -2.22 1.01 10.46
N GLY A 220 -3.11 1.93 10.07
CA GLY A 220 -4.52 1.88 10.42
C GLY A 220 -4.82 2.33 11.84
N GLY A 221 -3.87 2.94 12.53
CA GLY A 221 -4.02 3.53 13.85
C GLY A 221 -4.34 5.02 13.81
N PRO A 222 -4.44 5.66 15.00
CA PRO A 222 -4.48 7.11 15.09
C PRO A 222 -3.22 7.76 14.53
N ALA A 223 -3.37 8.79 13.70
CA ALA A 223 -2.23 9.55 13.18
C ALA A 223 -1.47 10.26 14.32
N SER A 224 -0.14 10.37 14.20
CA SER A 224 0.67 11.11 15.17
C SER A 224 0.41 12.60 15.10
N ASP A 225 0.70 13.32 16.20
CA ASP A 225 0.53 14.78 16.26
C ASP A 225 1.33 15.50 15.18
N ALA A 226 2.52 14.99 14.83
CA ALA A 226 3.34 15.54 13.77
C ALA A 226 2.69 15.42 12.37
N VAL A 227 2.00 14.31 12.11
CA VAL A 227 1.24 14.12 10.86
C VAL A 227 0.03 15.05 10.86
N VAL A 228 -0.71 15.13 11.96
CA VAL A 228 -1.87 16.04 12.11
C VAL A 228 -1.46 17.49 11.85
N GLN A 229 -0.35 17.93 12.41
CA GLN A 229 0.16 19.28 12.21
C GLN A 229 0.55 19.55 10.76
N ARG A 230 1.25 18.62 10.10
CA ARG A 230 1.61 18.77 8.68
C ARG A 230 0.38 18.88 7.77
N VAL A 231 -0.66 18.07 8.04
CA VAL A 231 -1.91 18.15 7.28
C VAL A 231 -2.62 19.49 7.52
N GLN A 232 -2.66 19.97 8.77
CA GLN A 232 -3.23 21.27 9.12
C GLN A 232 -2.53 22.41 8.37
N GLU A 233 -1.20 22.45 8.43
CA GLU A 233 -0.39 23.49 7.78
C GLU A 233 -0.49 23.43 6.25
N TYR A 234 -0.69 22.26 5.67
CA TYR A 234 -0.84 22.11 4.23
C TYR A 234 -2.22 22.58 3.73
N ILE A 235 -3.29 22.26 4.47
CA ILE A 235 -4.66 22.50 4.01
C ILE A 235 -5.15 23.91 4.44
N ASP A 236 -5.00 24.26 5.70
CA ASP A 236 -5.42 25.55 6.26
C ASP A 236 -4.48 25.97 7.39
N PRO A 237 -3.37 26.64 7.06
CA PRO A 237 -2.38 27.08 8.04
C PRO A 237 -3.01 27.84 9.21
N GLY A 238 -2.80 27.32 10.43
CA GLY A 238 -3.39 27.91 11.63
C GLY A 238 -4.91 27.83 11.77
N GLY A 239 -5.63 27.18 10.86
CA GLY A 239 -7.11 27.06 10.89
C GLY A 239 -7.85 28.37 10.62
N THR A 240 -7.20 29.30 9.92
CA THR A 240 -7.66 30.70 9.78
C THR A 240 -8.79 30.89 8.75
N GLY A 241 -8.92 29.95 7.78
CA GLY A 241 -9.84 30.07 6.65
C GLY A 241 -9.48 31.19 5.67
N LEU A 242 -8.25 31.71 5.71
CA LEU A 242 -7.80 32.82 4.84
C LEU A 242 -7.42 32.37 3.42
N GLY A 243 -7.40 31.03 3.17
CA GLY A 243 -7.01 30.48 1.86
C GLY A 243 -5.50 30.54 1.61
N GLU A 244 -4.69 30.51 2.65
CA GLU A 244 -3.22 30.48 2.57
C GLU A 244 -2.68 29.09 2.22
N GLY A 245 -3.49 28.03 2.42
CA GLY A 245 -3.21 26.65 2.06
C GLY A 245 -4.05 26.18 0.86
N GLN A 246 -4.47 24.91 0.92
CA GLN A 246 -5.30 24.31 -0.15
C GLN A 246 -6.80 24.59 0.05
N ALA A 247 -7.24 24.89 1.26
CA ALA A 247 -8.64 25.16 1.56
C ALA A 247 -9.10 26.47 0.90
N ASN A 248 -10.35 26.48 0.44
CA ASN A 248 -10.94 27.69 -0.12
C ASN A 248 -11.06 28.80 0.93
N ILE A 249 -10.96 30.05 0.51
CA ILE A 249 -11.23 31.22 1.36
C ILE A 249 -12.60 31.06 2.04
N GLY A 250 -12.62 31.22 3.36
CA GLY A 250 -13.81 31.07 4.20
C GLY A 250 -14.06 29.66 4.73
N ALA A 251 -13.30 28.64 4.29
CA ALA A 251 -13.42 27.29 4.80
C ALA A 251 -12.39 27.05 5.92
N HIS A 252 -12.86 26.85 7.14
CA HIS A 252 -12.01 26.52 8.29
C HIS A 252 -11.81 25.02 8.38
N PHE A 253 -10.60 24.56 8.06
CA PHE A 253 -10.23 23.15 8.15
C PHE A 253 -9.60 22.85 9.49
N THR A 254 -9.96 21.70 10.09
CA THR A 254 -9.37 21.19 11.32
C THR A 254 -8.91 19.75 11.11
N ALA A 255 -7.61 19.53 11.17
CA ALA A 255 -7.03 18.20 11.19
C ALA A 255 -7.09 17.60 12.60
N THR A 256 -7.53 16.38 12.75
CA THR A 256 -7.56 15.65 14.02
C THR A 256 -7.10 14.22 13.82
N SER A 257 -6.44 13.64 14.83
CA SER A 257 -6.17 12.21 14.86
C SER A 257 -7.46 11.43 15.09
N ALA A 258 -7.60 10.25 14.50
CA ALA A 258 -8.69 9.34 14.86
C ALA A 258 -8.58 8.91 16.34
N THR A 259 -9.71 8.66 16.98
CA THR A 259 -9.75 8.17 18.36
C THR A 259 -9.60 6.66 18.41
N ALA A 260 -8.68 6.15 19.23
CA ALA A 260 -8.44 4.72 19.37
C ALA A 260 -9.59 4.03 20.12
N LYS A 261 -10.27 3.10 19.47
CA LYS A 261 -11.21 2.17 20.10
C LYS A 261 -10.52 0.83 20.33
N ARG A 262 -10.01 0.63 21.53
CA ARG A 262 -9.29 -0.59 21.88
C ARG A 262 -10.22 -1.79 22.01
N VAL A 263 -9.87 -2.90 21.34
CA VAL A 263 -10.63 -4.15 21.39
C VAL A 263 -9.71 -5.27 21.89
N ASN A 264 -10.02 -5.79 23.07
CA ASN A 264 -9.38 -7.00 23.61
C ASN A 264 -10.09 -8.23 23.02
N ILE A 265 -9.31 -9.20 22.56
CA ILE A 265 -9.84 -10.40 21.92
C ILE A 265 -9.41 -11.61 22.74
N SER A 266 -10.37 -12.42 23.16
CA SER A 266 -10.09 -13.68 23.87
C SER A 266 -10.78 -14.85 23.21
N PHE A 267 -10.09 -15.96 23.09
CA PHE A 267 -10.61 -17.20 22.51
C PHE A 267 -9.83 -18.42 23.01
N SER A 268 -10.40 -19.58 22.80
CA SER A 268 -9.71 -20.86 23.05
C SER A 268 -9.52 -21.62 21.73
N VAL A 269 -8.44 -22.37 21.62
CA VAL A 269 -8.08 -23.14 20.42
C VAL A 269 -7.90 -24.61 20.74
N THR A 270 -8.28 -25.46 19.80
CA THR A 270 -7.87 -26.87 19.75
C THR A 270 -6.65 -26.93 18.82
N LEU A 271 -5.51 -27.35 19.36
CA LEU A 271 -4.25 -27.43 18.60
C LEU A 271 -4.20 -28.67 17.72
N ALA A 272 -3.57 -28.55 16.56
CA ALA A 272 -3.17 -29.67 15.73
C ALA A 272 -2.05 -30.48 16.45
N LYS A 273 -1.87 -31.75 16.07
CA LYS A 273 -0.84 -32.61 16.66
C LYS A 273 0.56 -31.98 16.46
N GLY A 274 1.21 -31.67 17.56
CA GLY A 274 2.52 -30.98 17.56
C GLY A 274 2.43 -29.45 17.46
N GLY A 275 1.24 -28.86 17.55
CA GLY A 275 1.04 -27.42 17.63
C GLY A 275 1.53 -26.84 18.95
N ASP A 276 2.01 -25.59 18.90
CA ASP A 276 2.49 -24.84 20.06
C ASP A 276 1.61 -23.61 20.29
N LEU A 277 1.10 -23.47 21.52
CA LEU A 277 0.20 -22.39 21.91
C LEU A 277 0.86 -21.00 21.80
N ALA A 278 2.17 -20.91 22.08
CA ALA A 278 2.89 -19.64 22.01
C ALA A 278 3.02 -19.17 20.56
N SER A 279 3.32 -20.09 19.63
CA SER A 279 3.36 -19.81 18.18
C SER A 279 2.00 -19.40 17.65
N VAL A 280 0.92 -20.09 18.05
CA VAL A 280 -0.46 -19.72 17.66
C VAL A 280 -0.84 -18.35 18.21
N ARG A 281 -0.46 -18.01 19.44
CA ARG A 281 -0.70 -16.68 20.02
C ARG A 281 0.00 -15.58 19.22
N SER A 282 1.26 -15.76 18.87
CA SER A 282 2.03 -14.79 18.08
C SER A 282 1.43 -14.62 16.67
N ALA A 283 1.11 -15.74 16.01
CA ALA A 283 0.46 -15.71 14.69
C ALA A 283 -0.92 -15.03 14.75
N ALA A 284 -1.70 -15.29 15.80
CA ALA A 284 -3.00 -14.63 16.02
C ALA A 284 -2.85 -13.12 16.21
N GLN A 285 -1.89 -12.66 17.00
CA GLN A 285 -1.64 -11.22 17.18
C GLN A 285 -1.34 -10.55 15.84
N THR A 286 -0.47 -11.13 15.03
CA THR A 286 -0.10 -10.60 13.72
C THR A 286 -1.30 -10.58 12.76
N ALA A 287 -2.03 -11.68 12.64
CA ALA A 287 -3.17 -11.79 11.74
C ALA A 287 -4.33 -10.87 12.15
N LEU A 288 -4.60 -10.75 13.45
CA LEU A 288 -5.65 -9.85 13.99
C LEU A 288 -5.28 -8.38 13.82
N LYS A 289 -4.00 -8.01 14.01
CA LYS A 289 -3.49 -6.65 13.75
C LYS A 289 -3.69 -6.30 12.27
N ALA A 290 -3.28 -7.19 11.36
CA ALA A 290 -3.46 -7.00 9.92
C ALA A 290 -4.95 -6.88 9.53
N ARG A 291 -5.83 -7.68 10.15
CA ARG A 291 -7.27 -7.62 9.90
C ARG A 291 -7.87 -6.28 10.35
N ILE A 292 -7.51 -5.81 11.53
CA ILE A 292 -7.93 -4.51 12.07
C ILE A 292 -7.43 -3.37 11.18
N LYS A 293 -6.15 -3.39 10.79
CA LYS A 293 -5.57 -2.45 9.83
C LYS A 293 -6.40 -2.39 8.54
N SER A 294 -6.70 -3.54 7.96
CA SER A 294 -7.52 -3.63 6.75
C SER A 294 -8.90 -2.96 6.95
N ILE A 295 -9.62 -3.27 8.03
CA ILE A 295 -10.92 -2.66 8.32
C ILE A 295 -10.82 -1.14 8.42
N ASN A 296 -9.84 -0.62 9.16
CA ASN A 296 -9.68 0.82 9.36
C ASN A 296 -9.35 1.58 8.07
N LEU A 297 -8.57 0.96 7.17
CA LEU A 297 -8.13 1.59 5.92
C LEU A 297 -9.08 1.39 4.74
N THR A 298 -9.90 0.31 4.71
CA THR A 298 -10.69 -0.04 3.52
C THR A 298 -12.20 0.12 3.68
N THR A 299 -12.73 0.30 4.91
CA THR A 299 -14.18 0.50 5.10
C THR A 299 -14.62 1.81 4.43
N ASP A 300 -15.66 1.74 3.60
CA ASP A 300 -16.22 2.91 2.93
C ASP A 300 -16.69 3.97 3.93
N ASP A 301 -16.60 5.26 3.57
CA ASP A 301 -16.96 6.37 4.47
C ASP A 301 -18.48 6.46 4.72
N SER A 302 -19.29 5.81 3.88
CA SER A 302 -20.73 5.64 4.06
C SER A 302 -21.10 4.50 5.02
N GLU A 303 -20.16 3.60 5.32
CA GLU A 303 -20.38 2.44 6.17
C GLU A 303 -19.83 2.67 7.58
N THR A 304 -20.43 1.97 8.56
CA THR A 304 -19.93 1.92 9.93
C THR A 304 -18.84 0.84 10.03
N PRO A 305 -17.59 1.19 10.38
CA PRO A 305 -16.55 0.21 10.59
C PRO A 305 -16.99 -0.82 11.64
N THR A 306 -17.05 -2.08 11.25
CA THR A 306 -17.56 -3.14 12.13
C THR A 306 -16.58 -4.30 12.20
N LEU A 307 -16.10 -4.61 13.40
CA LEU A 307 -15.32 -5.80 13.68
C LEU A 307 -16.29 -6.96 13.96
N ARG A 308 -16.43 -7.87 12.99
CA ARG A 308 -17.38 -8.98 13.05
C ARG A 308 -16.76 -10.23 13.67
N ILE A 309 -17.47 -10.87 14.59
CA ILE A 309 -17.04 -12.13 15.22
C ILE A 309 -16.77 -13.20 14.16
N SER A 310 -17.63 -13.34 13.16
CA SER A 310 -17.47 -14.33 12.08
C SER A 310 -16.17 -14.12 11.28
N THR A 311 -15.82 -12.87 10.99
CA THR A 311 -14.61 -12.55 10.23
C THR A 311 -13.34 -12.83 11.04
N VAL A 312 -13.34 -12.45 12.31
CA VAL A 312 -12.24 -12.74 13.23
C VAL A 312 -12.14 -14.24 13.50
N GLY A 313 -13.28 -14.94 13.68
CA GLY A 313 -13.30 -16.39 13.81
C GLY A 313 -12.69 -17.11 12.62
N ASN A 314 -13.00 -16.66 11.40
CA ASN A 314 -12.39 -17.21 10.19
C ASN A 314 -10.87 -16.95 10.13
N THR A 315 -10.44 -15.77 10.55
CA THR A 315 -9.01 -15.44 10.66
C THR A 315 -8.30 -16.39 11.64
N ILE A 316 -8.87 -16.65 12.80
CA ILE A 316 -8.32 -17.57 13.80
C ILE A 316 -8.29 -19.00 13.26
N TYR A 317 -9.37 -19.45 12.63
CA TYR A 317 -9.47 -20.80 12.07
C TYR A 317 -8.43 -21.07 10.97
N SER A 318 -8.03 -20.05 10.23
CA SER A 318 -7.02 -20.16 9.17
C SER A 318 -5.57 -20.17 9.66
N LEU A 319 -5.32 -20.02 10.97
CA LEU A 319 -3.97 -20.03 11.51
C LEU A 319 -3.35 -21.44 11.48
N LEU A 320 -2.08 -21.50 11.12
CA LEU A 320 -1.33 -22.75 11.13
C LEU A 320 -1.28 -23.32 12.55
N GLY A 321 -1.59 -24.61 12.70
CA GLY A 321 -1.60 -25.29 14.00
C GLY A 321 -2.91 -25.21 14.76
N VAL A 322 -3.94 -24.54 14.24
CA VAL A 322 -5.30 -24.50 14.79
C VAL A 322 -6.19 -25.51 14.05
N LEU A 323 -6.82 -26.42 14.78
CA LEU A 323 -7.85 -27.33 14.27
C LEU A 323 -9.23 -26.74 14.41
N ASP A 324 -9.48 -26.07 15.54
CA ASP A 324 -10.77 -25.45 15.84
C ASP A 324 -10.59 -24.35 16.89
N TYR A 325 -11.57 -23.44 16.98
CA TYR A 325 -11.60 -22.41 17.99
C TYR A 325 -12.98 -22.34 18.69
N ALA A 326 -12.99 -21.87 19.93
CA ALA A 326 -14.19 -21.66 20.71
C ALA A 326 -14.09 -20.41 21.59
N ASN A 327 -15.23 -20.00 22.18
CA ASN A 327 -15.30 -18.93 23.18
C ASN A 327 -14.73 -17.56 22.71
N LEU A 328 -14.82 -17.26 21.41
CA LEU A 328 -14.38 -15.98 20.87
C LEU A 328 -15.21 -14.84 21.45
N ARG A 329 -14.53 -13.88 22.06
CA ARG A 329 -15.13 -12.70 22.67
C ARG A 329 -14.34 -11.43 22.37
N PHE A 330 -15.07 -10.34 22.17
CA PHE A 330 -14.54 -8.98 22.09
C PHE A 330 -14.89 -8.22 23.37
N ASN A 331 -13.91 -7.75 24.11
CA ASN A 331 -14.10 -7.09 25.40
C ASN A 331 -15.02 -7.90 26.36
N GLY A 332 -14.92 -9.23 26.32
CA GLY A 332 -15.74 -10.14 27.12
C GLY A 332 -17.14 -10.45 26.56
N GLN A 333 -17.55 -9.82 25.46
CA GLN A 333 -18.85 -10.01 24.80
C GLN A 333 -18.76 -10.87 23.54
N THR A 334 -19.86 -11.53 23.19
CA THR A 334 -20.00 -12.35 21.96
C THR A 334 -20.72 -11.58 20.84
N ALA A 335 -20.60 -10.26 20.82
CA ALA A 335 -21.23 -9.39 19.83
C ALA A 335 -20.18 -8.71 18.94
N ASN A 336 -20.58 -8.30 17.75
CA ASN A 336 -19.78 -7.46 16.89
C ASN A 336 -19.50 -6.12 17.59
N VAL A 337 -18.36 -5.50 17.26
CA VAL A 337 -18.01 -4.17 17.77
C VAL A 337 -18.01 -3.19 16.60
N GLU A 338 -18.70 -2.09 16.78
CA GLU A 338 -18.75 -1.00 15.80
C GLU A 338 -17.88 0.16 16.26
N ALA A 339 -17.26 0.86 15.34
CA ALA A 339 -16.50 2.09 15.62
C ALA A 339 -17.26 3.30 15.05
N GLY A 340 -17.24 4.41 15.78
CA GLY A 340 -17.79 5.67 15.29
C GLY A 340 -17.02 6.23 14.09
N LYS A 341 -17.56 7.26 13.44
CA LYS A 341 -16.94 7.91 12.29
C LYS A 341 -15.55 8.49 12.58
N GLU A 342 -15.31 8.90 13.82
CA GLU A 342 -14.03 9.47 14.27
C GLU A 342 -13.16 8.43 15.00
N GLU A 343 -13.61 7.17 15.09
CA GLU A 343 -12.91 6.11 15.82
C GLU A 343 -12.23 5.12 14.85
N VAL A 344 -11.12 4.54 15.30
CA VAL A 344 -10.45 3.41 14.65
C VAL A 344 -10.22 2.29 15.65
N PHE A 345 -10.35 1.06 15.21
CA PHE A 345 -10.03 -0.09 16.04
C PHE A 345 -8.53 -0.18 16.30
N VAL A 346 -8.17 -0.44 17.54
CA VAL A 346 -6.79 -0.75 17.93
C VAL A 346 -6.82 -2.08 18.68
N LEU A 347 -5.96 -3.02 18.25
CA LEU A 347 -5.84 -4.29 18.92
C LEU A 347 -5.36 -4.08 20.36
N GLY A 348 -6.14 -4.57 21.31
CA GLY A 348 -5.78 -4.61 22.71
C GLY A 348 -5.06 -5.90 23.07
N GLU A 349 -5.37 -6.46 24.22
CA GLU A 349 -4.82 -7.72 24.67
C GLU A 349 -5.45 -8.89 23.88
N VAL A 350 -4.59 -9.84 23.44
CA VAL A 350 -5.02 -11.09 22.80
C VAL A 350 -4.74 -12.23 23.78
N THR A 351 -5.82 -12.77 24.35
CA THR A 351 -5.76 -13.90 25.29
C THR A 351 -6.15 -15.19 24.56
N VAL A 352 -5.19 -16.11 24.46
CA VAL A 352 -5.41 -17.43 23.85
C VAL A 352 -5.24 -18.50 24.89
N SER A 353 -6.22 -19.37 25.01
CA SER A 353 -6.18 -20.57 25.88
C SER A 353 -6.31 -21.83 25.04
N GLU A 354 -5.76 -22.93 25.53
CA GLU A 354 -5.94 -24.23 24.91
C GLU A 354 -7.23 -24.86 25.42
N THR A 355 -8.04 -25.41 24.52
CA THR A 355 -9.16 -26.28 24.87
C THR A 355 -8.65 -27.71 24.82
N ASN A 356 -8.74 -28.43 25.94
CA ASN A 356 -8.45 -29.86 25.92
C ASN A 356 -9.39 -30.54 24.93
N PRO A 357 -8.88 -31.37 24.03
CA PRO A 357 -9.76 -32.14 23.15
C PRO A 357 -10.72 -32.95 24.04
N VAL A 358 -12.01 -32.81 23.76
CA VAL A 358 -13.01 -33.67 24.39
C VAL A 358 -12.64 -35.10 23.98
N SER A 359 -12.23 -35.89 24.96
CA SER A 359 -11.85 -37.30 24.83
C SER A 359 -13.01 -38.14 24.30
#